data_d18c6d0fc05cdfc60e0b6c6de2a105fa
#
_entry.id   d18c6d0fc05cdfc60e0b6c6de2a105fa
#
_cell.length_a   1.000
_cell.length_b   1.000
_cell.length_c   1.000
_cell.angle_alpha   90.00
_cell.angle_beta   90.00
_cell.angle_gamma   90.00
#
_symmetry.space_group_name_H-M   'P 1'
#
loop_
_entity.id
_entity.type
_entity.pdbx_description
1 polymer ?
#
loop_
_entity_poly.entity_id
_entity_poly.type
_entity_poly.pdbx_seq_one_letter_code
_entity_poly.pdbx_strand_id
1 'polypeptide(L)'
;LCIYRIDLMSDIKIRRIGKSFAAATGANNVNNAVQGNSYERFKNNHLGMSYDTPSTVTLKVRNPYKTGTNNLTFIHDSFGEDYKITTEAYKKKHKLPKNQTDFEIVEVRTSPYGIVNWALQYSDKVEVIGPENVVKSIKERVEELCKKYNVNV
;
A
#
# COMPACT_ATOMS: atom_id res chain seq x y z
N LEU A 1 0.60 -18.40 -4.06
CA LEU A 1 -0.81 -18.12 -4.31
C LEU A 1 -0.94 -17.55 -5.72
N CYS A 2 -1.80 -18.15 -6.56
CA CYS A 2 -2.09 -17.61 -7.89
C CYS A 2 -3.47 -16.95 -7.84
N ILE A 3 -3.57 -15.74 -8.33
CA ILE A 3 -4.85 -15.05 -8.52
C ILE A 3 -5.21 -15.13 -10.00
N TYR A 4 -6.39 -15.62 -10.30
CA TYR A 4 -6.90 -15.74 -11.65
C TYR A 4 -8.10 -14.80 -11.84
N ARG A 5 -8.13 -14.15 -12.97
CA ARG A 5 -9.30 -13.35 -13.39
C ARG A 5 -10.35 -14.30 -13.97
N ILE A 6 -11.36 -14.58 -13.19
CA ILE A 6 -12.45 -15.50 -13.58
C ILE A 6 -13.20 -14.97 -14.82
N ASP A 7 -13.32 -13.65 -14.93
CA ASP A 7 -13.95 -12.97 -16.07
C ASP A 7 -13.22 -13.16 -17.42
N LEU A 8 -11.94 -13.57 -17.36
CA LEU A 8 -11.14 -13.89 -18.56
C LEU A 8 -11.05 -15.40 -18.86
N MET A 9 -11.69 -16.24 -18.04
CA MET A 9 -11.67 -17.68 -18.23
C MET A 9 -12.86 -18.11 -19.11
N SER A 10 -12.60 -18.96 -20.11
CA SER A 10 -13.61 -19.67 -20.88
C SER A 10 -13.67 -21.14 -20.44
N ASP A 11 -14.80 -21.78 -20.68
CA ASP A 11 -15.00 -23.22 -20.44
C ASP A 11 -14.70 -23.72 -19.01
N ILE A 12 -15.05 -22.92 -18.00
CA ILE A 12 -14.87 -23.33 -16.61
C ILE A 12 -15.78 -24.52 -16.31
N LYS A 13 -15.19 -25.66 -16.01
CA LYS A 13 -15.91 -26.89 -15.62
C LYS A 13 -15.55 -27.30 -14.21
N ILE A 14 -16.53 -27.41 -13.33
CA ILE A 14 -16.34 -28.03 -12.02
C ILE A 14 -16.28 -29.54 -12.23
N ARG A 15 -15.07 -30.11 -12.16
CA ARG A 15 -14.90 -31.56 -12.28
C ARG A 15 -15.19 -32.34 -11.01
N ARG A 16 -14.94 -31.72 -9.85
CA ARG A 16 -15.07 -32.36 -8.55
C ARG A 16 -15.20 -31.32 -7.46
N ILE A 17 -16.10 -31.52 -6.53
CA ILE A 17 -16.08 -30.80 -5.25
C ILE A 17 -14.98 -31.44 -4.42
N GLY A 18 -13.85 -30.78 -4.32
CA GLY A 18 -12.68 -31.26 -3.62
C GLY A 18 -12.79 -31.06 -2.12
N LYS A 19 -11.67 -31.29 -1.44
CA LYS A 19 -11.48 -30.96 -0.02
C LYS A 19 -11.67 -29.46 0.20
N SER A 20 -12.09 -29.06 1.40
CA SER A 20 -12.14 -27.65 1.77
C SER A 20 -10.80 -26.97 1.49
N PHE A 21 -10.78 -25.66 1.29
CA PHE A 21 -9.58 -24.89 1.01
C PHE A 21 -8.45 -25.16 2.05
N ALA A 22 -8.81 -25.26 3.33
CA ALA A 22 -7.88 -25.58 4.40
C ALA A 22 -7.26 -26.99 4.25
N ALA A 23 -8.03 -27.97 3.75
CA ALA A 23 -7.54 -29.33 3.53
C ALA A 23 -6.74 -29.50 2.23
N ALA A 24 -6.95 -28.62 1.24
CA ALA A 24 -6.23 -28.66 -0.04
C ALA A 24 -4.83 -28.04 0.04
N THR A 25 -4.60 -27.14 0.98
CA THR A 25 -3.37 -26.34 1.08
C THR A 25 -2.38 -26.85 2.15
N GLY A 26 -2.73 -27.95 2.85
CA GLY A 26 -1.94 -28.42 3.98
C GLY A 26 -2.06 -27.44 5.16
N ALA A 27 -2.87 -27.81 6.14
CA ALA A 27 -3.35 -26.95 7.22
C ALA A 27 -2.30 -26.07 7.94
N ASN A 28 -1.04 -26.42 7.86
CA ASN A 28 0.02 -25.73 8.61
C ASN A 28 0.52 -24.42 7.95
N ASN A 29 0.36 -24.25 6.62
CA ASN A 29 0.83 -23.04 5.95
C ASN A 29 -0.27 -22.02 5.71
N VAL A 30 -1.54 -22.44 5.70
CA VAL A 30 -2.68 -21.57 5.48
C VAL A 30 -3.26 -21.05 6.78
N ASN A 31 -3.11 -21.78 7.87
CA ASN A 31 -3.57 -21.33 9.20
C ASN A 31 -2.85 -20.06 9.66
N ASN A 32 -1.60 -19.82 9.24
CA ASN A 32 -0.91 -18.56 9.49
C ASN A 32 -1.33 -17.45 8.52
N ALA A 33 -1.94 -17.79 7.40
CA ALA A 33 -2.37 -16.84 6.38
C ALA A 33 -3.88 -16.53 6.38
N VAL A 34 -4.70 -17.34 7.05
CA VAL A 34 -6.18 -17.26 6.95
C VAL A 34 -6.90 -17.30 8.31
N GLN A 35 -6.21 -17.18 9.44
CA GLN A 35 -6.88 -16.98 10.72
C GLN A 35 -7.16 -15.50 10.98
N GLY A 36 -8.42 -15.17 11.11
CA GLY A 36 -8.87 -13.81 11.43
C GLY A 36 -8.58 -12.81 10.31
N ASN A 37 -7.99 -11.69 10.62
CA ASN A 37 -7.66 -10.56 9.73
C ASN A 37 -6.66 -10.88 8.59
N SER A 38 -6.44 -12.13 8.23
CA SER A 38 -5.41 -12.52 7.27
C SER A 38 -5.75 -12.18 5.83
N TYR A 39 -7.02 -12.23 5.44
CA TYR A 39 -7.45 -11.80 4.11
C TYR A 39 -7.27 -10.29 3.96
N GLU A 40 -7.70 -9.53 4.94
CA GLU A 40 -7.52 -8.07 4.97
C GLU A 40 -6.03 -7.71 4.94
N ARG A 41 -5.22 -8.36 5.76
CA ARG A 41 -3.77 -8.17 5.75
C ARG A 41 -3.13 -8.57 4.42
N PHE A 42 -3.59 -9.67 3.81
CA PHE A 42 -3.14 -10.05 2.47
C PHE A 42 -3.50 -8.99 1.43
N LYS A 43 -4.75 -8.53 1.41
CA LYS A 43 -5.24 -7.47 0.53
C LYS A 43 -4.42 -6.19 0.69
N ASN A 44 -4.19 -5.75 1.93
CA ASN A 44 -3.45 -4.54 2.25
C ASN A 44 -1.97 -4.63 1.84
N ASN A 45 -1.37 -5.81 2.02
CA ASN A 45 0.01 -6.07 1.62
C ASN A 45 0.19 -6.14 0.10
N HIS A 46 -0.86 -6.48 -0.65
CA HIS A 46 -0.83 -6.67 -2.10
C HIS A 46 -1.68 -5.64 -2.84
N LEU A 47 -1.43 -4.38 -2.54
CA LEU A 47 -2.11 -3.24 -3.14
C LEU A 47 -2.14 -3.35 -4.67
N GLY A 48 -3.33 -3.21 -5.27
CA GLY A 48 -3.53 -3.35 -6.70
C GLY A 48 -3.24 -4.76 -7.23
N MET A 49 -3.39 -5.80 -6.39
CA MET A 49 -3.09 -7.21 -6.72
C MET A 49 -1.63 -7.44 -7.16
N SER A 50 -0.71 -6.66 -6.63
CA SER A 50 0.73 -6.81 -6.91
C SER A 50 1.31 -8.01 -6.14
N TYR A 51 2.27 -8.72 -6.74
CA TYR A 51 2.82 -9.98 -6.22
C TYR A 51 4.24 -9.89 -5.70
N ASP A 52 4.81 -8.70 -5.71
CA ASP A 52 6.14 -8.47 -5.17
C ASP A 52 6.14 -8.59 -3.63
N THR A 53 7.31 -8.79 -3.06
CA THR A 53 7.45 -8.96 -1.60
C THR A 53 7.10 -7.67 -0.88
N PRO A 54 6.08 -7.67 0.00
CA PRO A 54 5.70 -6.48 0.75
C PRO A 54 6.83 -5.95 1.62
N SER A 55 7.04 -4.65 1.58
CA SER A 55 8.01 -3.93 2.42
C SER A 55 7.33 -2.79 3.19
N THR A 56 8.01 -2.26 4.18
CA THR A 56 7.54 -1.06 4.89
C THR A 56 7.84 0.16 4.05
N VAL A 57 6.80 0.93 3.75
CA VAL A 57 6.87 2.18 3.00
C VAL A 57 6.47 3.32 3.92
N THR A 58 7.23 4.41 3.88
CA THR A 58 6.98 5.62 4.69
C THR A 58 6.35 6.69 3.80
N LEU A 59 5.18 7.11 4.21
CA LEU A 59 4.36 8.12 3.54
C LEU A 59 4.34 9.40 4.37
N LYS A 60 4.50 10.53 3.71
CA LYS A 60 4.21 11.84 4.28
C LYS A 60 2.86 12.30 3.73
N VAL A 61 1.89 12.37 4.61
CA VAL A 61 0.50 12.70 4.30
C VAL A 61 0.25 14.16 4.63
N ARG A 62 -0.17 14.93 3.65
CA ARG A 62 -0.47 16.35 3.82
C ARG A 62 -1.72 16.54 4.68
N ASN A 63 -1.63 17.39 5.68
CA ASN A 63 -2.76 17.82 6.50
C ASN A 63 -3.14 19.28 6.17
N PRO A 64 -4.04 19.51 5.20
CA PRO A 64 -4.35 20.86 4.72
C PRO A 64 -5.08 21.70 5.76
N TYR A 65 -5.73 21.07 6.74
CA TYR A 65 -6.61 21.79 7.67
C TYR A 65 -5.91 22.25 8.95
N LYS A 66 -4.68 21.80 9.21
CA LYS A 66 -3.93 22.10 10.44
C LYS A 66 -4.73 21.89 11.76
N THR A 67 -5.87 21.26 11.66
CA THR A 67 -6.72 20.87 12.77
C THR A 67 -6.27 19.50 13.27
N GLY A 68 -6.31 19.27 14.56
CA GLY A 68 -5.83 18.01 15.16
C GLY A 68 -6.59 16.74 14.73
N THR A 69 -7.54 16.84 13.81
CA THR A 69 -8.24 15.73 13.17
C THR A 69 -7.60 15.45 11.81
N ASN A 70 -6.69 14.50 11.79
CA ASN A 70 -6.06 14.05 10.56
C ASN A 70 -7.05 13.22 9.77
N ASN A 71 -7.42 13.68 8.58
CA ASN A 71 -8.24 12.88 7.69
C ASN A 71 -7.39 11.81 7.00
N LEU A 72 -7.13 10.72 7.72
CA LEU A 72 -6.45 9.54 7.20
C LEU A 72 -7.43 8.49 6.63
N THR A 73 -8.68 8.88 6.37
CA THR A 73 -9.71 7.96 5.89
C THR A 73 -9.25 7.20 4.65
N PHE A 74 -8.64 7.88 3.68
CA PHE A 74 -8.15 7.22 2.47
C PHE A 74 -6.96 6.27 2.70
N ILE A 75 -6.16 6.49 3.76
CA ILE A 75 -5.14 5.55 4.22
C ILE A 75 -5.83 4.33 4.82
N HIS A 76 -6.81 4.55 5.69
CA HIS A 76 -7.59 3.49 6.31
C HIS A 76 -8.35 2.65 5.26
N ASP A 77 -8.96 3.28 4.26
CA ASP A 77 -9.69 2.61 3.18
C ASP A 77 -8.75 1.72 2.33
N SER A 78 -7.49 2.13 2.17
CA SER A 78 -6.50 1.41 1.35
C SER A 78 -5.74 0.35 2.12
N PHE A 79 -5.43 0.58 3.41
CA PHE A 79 -4.53 -0.26 4.21
C PHE A 79 -5.20 -0.82 5.48
N GLY A 80 -6.50 -0.55 5.70
CA GLY A 80 -7.19 -0.96 6.92
C GLY A 80 -6.55 -0.33 8.15
N GLU A 81 -6.42 -1.11 9.23
CA GLU A 81 -5.78 -0.68 10.46
C GLU A 81 -4.28 -1.04 10.54
N ASP A 82 -3.72 -1.65 9.49
CA ASP A 82 -2.34 -2.14 9.45
C ASP A 82 -1.32 -1.03 9.12
N TYR A 83 -1.54 0.19 9.60
CA TYR A 83 -0.58 1.29 9.46
C TYR A 83 -0.14 1.85 10.82
N LYS A 84 0.99 2.54 10.84
CA LYS A 84 1.53 3.17 12.04
C LYS A 84 1.77 4.66 11.79
N ILE A 85 1.32 5.50 12.70
CA ILE A 85 1.65 6.93 12.70
C ILE A 85 2.98 7.12 13.43
N THR A 86 3.97 7.65 12.73
CA THR A 86 5.34 7.83 13.24
C THR A 86 5.81 9.29 13.20
N THR A 87 4.87 10.23 13.12
CA THR A 87 5.12 11.67 12.98
C THR A 87 6.07 12.23 14.03
N GLU A 88 5.85 11.90 15.31
CA GLU A 88 6.67 12.43 16.39
C GLU A 88 8.11 11.90 16.35
N ALA A 89 8.29 10.63 16.00
CA ALA A 89 9.62 10.03 15.83
C ALA A 89 10.35 10.69 14.64
N TYR A 90 9.63 10.92 13.55
CA TYR A 90 10.16 11.60 12.37
C TYR A 90 10.59 13.03 12.67
N LYS A 91 9.73 13.83 13.34
CA LYS A 91 10.05 15.21 13.75
C LYS A 91 11.31 15.25 14.63
N LYS A 92 11.41 14.35 15.61
CA LYS A 92 12.58 14.24 16.49
C LYS A 92 13.87 13.94 15.69
N LYS A 93 13.80 12.97 14.76
CA LYS A 93 14.94 12.57 13.92
C LYS A 93 15.43 13.72 13.03
N HIS A 94 14.49 14.48 12.45
CA HIS A 94 14.78 15.56 11.52
C HIS A 94 14.86 16.95 12.18
N LYS A 95 14.80 17.03 13.53
CA LYS A 95 14.86 18.27 14.31
C LYS A 95 13.79 19.30 13.89
N LEU A 96 12.61 18.83 13.53
CA LEU A 96 11.49 19.67 13.13
C LEU A 96 10.72 20.21 14.36
N PRO A 97 10.04 21.36 14.21
CA PRO A 97 9.22 21.94 15.28
C PRO A 97 8.11 20.98 15.71
N LYS A 98 7.88 20.83 17.03
CA LYS A 98 6.81 19.98 17.56
C LYS A 98 5.41 20.45 17.17
N ASN A 99 5.23 21.75 17.01
CA ASN A 99 3.97 22.39 16.63
C ASN A 99 3.69 22.36 15.11
N GLN A 100 4.54 21.74 14.31
CA GLN A 100 4.29 21.55 12.90
C GLN A 100 3.20 20.50 12.70
N THR A 101 2.07 20.88 12.14
CA THR A 101 0.86 20.06 11.99
C THR A 101 0.37 19.95 10.55
N ASP A 102 1.16 20.39 9.59
CA ASP A 102 0.84 20.40 8.17
C ASP A 102 0.97 19.04 7.47
N PHE A 103 1.51 18.04 8.18
CA PHE A 103 1.64 16.67 7.67
C PHE A 103 1.60 15.63 8.79
N GLU A 104 1.32 14.40 8.38
CA GLU A 104 1.50 13.18 9.18
C GLU A 104 2.45 12.22 8.47
N ILE A 105 3.25 11.50 9.25
CA ILE A 105 4.11 10.43 8.76
C ILE A 105 3.46 9.10 9.11
N VAL A 106 3.22 8.31 8.07
CA VAL A 106 2.54 7.01 8.18
C VAL A 106 3.43 5.93 7.59
N GLU A 107 3.62 4.85 8.32
CA GLU A 107 4.27 3.64 7.83
C GLU A 107 3.22 2.60 7.50
N VAL A 108 3.26 2.08 6.28
CA VAL A 108 2.41 1.00 5.79
C VAL A 108 3.26 -0.17 5.31
N ARG A 109 2.79 -1.39 5.50
CA ARG A 109 3.42 -2.57 4.90
C ARG A 109 2.65 -2.94 3.64
N THR A 110 3.29 -2.80 2.48
CA THR A 110 2.62 -3.02 1.21
C THR A 110 3.60 -3.37 0.08
N SER A 111 3.06 -3.73 -1.09
CA SER A 111 3.81 -3.95 -2.31
C SER A 111 4.53 -2.68 -2.78
N PRO A 112 5.86 -2.71 -2.96
CA PRO A 112 6.61 -1.61 -3.57
C PRO A 112 6.11 -1.21 -4.95
N TYR A 113 5.70 -2.16 -5.76
CA TYR A 113 5.14 -1.90 -7.08
C TYR A 113 3.75 -1.26 -7.01
N GLY A 114 2.88 -1.82 -6.17
CA GLY A 114 1.50 -1.33 -6.01
C GLY A 114 1.44 0.09 -5.46
N ILE A 115 2.30 0.41 -4.48
CA ILE A 115 2.30 1.72 -3.84
C ILE A 115 2.73 2.86 -4.78
N VAL A 116 3.56 2.60 -5.80
CA VAL A 116 3.95 3.62 -6.79
C VAL A 116 2.71 4.16 -7.53
N ASN A 117 1.87 3.28 -8.02
CA ASN A 117 0.65 3.66 -8.73
C ASN A 117 -0.36 4.35 -7.81
N TRP A 118 -0.52 3.81 -6.60
CA TRP A 118 -1.39 4.38 -5.58
C TRP A 118 -0.95 5.77 -5.15
N ALA A 119 0.34 5.99 -4.90
CA ALA A 119 0.87 7.30 -4.51
C ALA A 119 0.72 8.35 -5.62
N LEU A 120 0.86 7.96 -6.89
CA LEU A 120 0.60 8.86 -8.03
C LEU A 120 -0.88 9.24 -8.13
N GLN A 121 -1.80 8.32 -7.81
CA GLN A 121 -3.23 8.61 -7.75
C GLN A 121 -3.58 9.64 -6.67
N TYR A 122 -2.85 9.65 -5.55
CA TYR A 122 -3.04 10.56 -4.41
C TYR A 122 -1.92 11.60 -4.29
N SER A 123 -1.30 11.97 -5.40
CA SER A 123 -0.14 12.85 -5.43
C SER A 123 -0.38 14.26 -4.87
N ASP A 124 -1.63 14.69 -4.78
CA ASP A 124 -2.05 15.93 -4.12
C ASP A 124 -1.97 15.86 -2.58
N LYS A 125 -2.00 14.64 -2.01
CA LYS A 125 -2.09 14.40 -0.57
C LYS A 125 -0.92 13.62 0.01
N VAL A 126 -0.23 12.82 -0.81
CA VAL A 126 0.77 11.87 -0.36
C VAL A 126 2.09 12.06 -1.07
N GLU A 127 3.16 12.07 -0.29
CA GLU A 127 4.53 11.98 -0.74
C GLU A 127 5.16 10.69 -0.16
N VAL A 128 5.73 9.84 -0.99
CA VAL A 128 6.51 8.68 -0.51
C VAL A 128 7.92 9.15 -0.19
N ILE A 129 8.33 9.00 1.06
CA ILE A 129 9.65 9.45 1.55
C ILE A 129 10.62 8.30 1.85
N GLY A 130 10.17 7.07 1.72
CA GLY A 130 10.99 5.88 1.87
C GLY A 130 10.21 4.59 1.60
N PRO A 131 10.91 3.51 1.28
CA PRO A 131 12.36 3.36 1.10
C PRO A 131 12.85 3.94 -0.25
N GLU A 132 14.17 4.12 -0.37
CA GLU A 132 14.81 4.82 -1.51
C GLU A 132 14.46 4.20 -2.88
N ASN A 133 14.40 2.89 -2.97
CA ASN A 133 14.03 2.20 -4.20
C ASN A 133 12.61 2.55 -4.67
N VAL A 134 11.65 2.71 -3.75
CA VAL A 134 10.28 3.12 -4.10
C VAL A 134 10.25 4.58 -4.52
N VAL A 135 10.96 5.46 -3.80
CA VAL A 135 11.08 6.88 -4.16
C VAL A 135 11.68 7.03 -5.55
N LYS A 136 12.72 6.24 -5.86
CA LYS A 136 13.35 6.22 -7.20
C LYS A 136 12.34 5.81 -8.29
N SER A 137 11.59 4.74 -8.05
CA SER A 137 10.58 4.27 -9.01
C SER A 137 9.49 5.31 -9.28
N ILE A 138 9.08 6.08 -8.24
CA ILE A 138 8.13 7.18 -8.42
C ILE A 138 8.74 8.29 -9.29
N LYS A 139 9.98 8.70 -9.02
CA LYS A 139 10.67 9.72 -9.82
C LYS A 139 10.77 9.31 -11.29
N GLU A 140 11.19 8.08 -11.56
CA GLU A 140 11.26 7.53 -12.92
C GLU A 140 9.89 7.58 -13.62
N ARG A 141 8.83 7.21 -12.90
CA ARG A 141 7.47 7.26 -13.45
C ARG A 141 6.99 8.70 -13.72
N VAL A 142 7.31 9.65 -12.85
CA VAL A 142 7.01 11.07 -13.05
C VAL A 142 7.76 11.62 -14.27
N GLU A 143 9.05 11.30 -14.42
CA GLU A 143 9.84 11.69 -15.59
C GLU A 143 9.26 11.13 -16.90
N GLU A 144 8.83 9.86 -16.90
CA GLU A 144 8.14 9.27 -18.04
C GLU A 144 6.86 10.01 -18.40
N LEU A 145 6.06 10.38 -17.38
CA LEU A 145 4.83 11.15 -17.56
C LEU A 145 5.13 12.54 -18.13
N CYS A 146 6.13 13.24 -17.59
CA CYS A 146 6.54 14.55 -18.10
C CYS A 146 6.93 14.49 -19.58
N LYS A 147 7.73 13.49 -19.97
CA LYS A 147 8.10 13.26 -21.37
C LYS A 147 6.88 12.98 -22.23
N LYS A 148 5.97 12.12 -21.77
CA LYS A 148 4.77 11.72 -22.53
C LYS A 148 3.82 12.89 -22.78
N TYR A 149 3.71 13.81 -21.84
CA TYR A 149 2.81 14.96 -21.93
C TYR A 149 3.52 16.27 -22.29
N ASN A 150 4.80 16.21 -22.68
CA ASN A 150 5.63 17.37 -23.07
C ASN A 150 5.68 18.47 -21.99
N VAL A 151 5.73 18.08 -20.73
CA VAL A 151 5.90 18.99 -19.60
C VAL A 151 7.39 19.18 -19.34
N ASN A 152 7.86 20.42 -19.46
CA ASN A 152 9.22 20.78 -19.06
C ASN A 152 9.28 20.92 -17.54
N VAL A 153 10.19 20.22 -16.89
CA VAL A 153 10.48 20.25 -15.45
C VAL A 153 11.78 20.97 -15.23
#